data_f7f84118decc85664ad3537761d2a6e0
#
_entry.id   f7f84118decc85664ad3537761d2a6e0
#
_cell.length_a   1.000
_cell.length_b   1.000
_cell.length_c   1.000
_cell.angle_alpha   90.00
_cell.angle_beta   90.00
_cell.angle_gamma   90.00
#
_symmetry.space_group_name_H-M   'P 1'
#
loop_
_entity.id
_entity.type
_entity.pdbx_description
1 polymer ?
#
loop_
_entity_poly.entity_id
_entity_poly.type
_entity_poly.pdbx_seq_one_letter_code
_entity_poly.pdbx_strand_id
1 'polypeptide(L)'
;MKFLHTADLHLDSAFCASAGTDAFTRRQNQRQTLERIFALAKSEGCDMVLIAGDLFDSGFVFPETKELCIKLFRDFGAPVVIAPGNHDPLSASSFYQTADLPENVRVFSSQALEQIDFPSLKTTVAGYAFTSAALPVSPLAASGPAPHEEIYVLCAHADLDAPTSRYAPVTSSEIKRYGFDYAALGHVHNIPSTPEHIRYCGFPEGRSFDELGDGYVLTVEITPHSSPVVTSHKVSCERYLWQEISLDGISSDIEARNIIENAVAAVSDEPTHLRLDLVGTLSGDVLPDFAAIEAACANKVRSIELRDNTLTLPEKGYLEKDTTLRGEFYRSLLPELMGDDPNVRGRALRALKIGLSAIDGKDFTNGGIK
;
A
#
# COMPACT_ATOMS: atom_id res chain seq x y z
N MET A 1 2.29 29.16 6.19
CA MET A 1 3.29 28.09 6.36
C MET A 1 3.02 26.99 5.38
N LYS A 2 4.05 26.44 4.76
CA LYS A 2 3.96 25.28 3.86
C LYS A 2 4.82 24.14 4.41
N PHE A 3 4.30 22.91 4.44
CA PHE A 3 5.06 21.75 4.91
C PHE A 3 4.79 20.51 4.06
N LEU A 4 5.71 19.55 4.11
CA LEU A 4 5.54 18.25 3.51
C LEU A 4 5.07 17.26 4.57
N HIS A 5 4.02 16.50 4.29
CA HIS A 5 3.49 15.43 5.11
C HIS A 5 3.76 14.08 4.44
N THR A 6 4.48 13.21 5.13
CA THR A 6 4.76 11.83 4.75
C THR A 6 4.64 10.89 5.95
N ALA A 7 4.44 9.60 5.69
CA ALA A 7 4.42 8.51 6.67
C ALA A 7 4.67 7.18 5.95
N ASP A 8 4.72 6.09 6.69
CA ASP A 8 4.63 4.72 6.18
C ASP A 8 5.67 4.40 5.08
N LEU A 9 6.90 4.94 5.24
CA LEU A 9 8.01 4.66 4.32
C LEU A 9 8.52 3.22 4.48
N HIS A 10 8.43 2.67 5.68
CA HIS A 10 8.89 1.33 6.01
C HIS A 10 10.27 1.01 5.43
N LEU A 11 11.22 1.93 5.60
CA LEU A 11 12.58 1.75 5.12
C LEU A 11 13.16 0.44 5.65
N ASP A 12 13.97 -0.21 4.81
CA ASP A 12 14.62 -1.48 5.10
C ASP A 12 13.66 -2.66 5.34
N SER A 13 12.47 -2.63 4.72
CA SER A 13 11.52 -3.75 4.75
C SER A 13 12.17 -5.08 4.38
N ALA A 14 11.74 -6.14 5.09
CA ALA A 14 12.16 -7.50 4.82
C ALA A 14 11.43 -8.06 3.59
N PHE A 15 11.85 -7.67 2.41
CA PHE A 15 11.27 -8.17 1.16
C PHE A 15 11.56 -9.65 0.96
N CYS A 16 10.53 -10.47 0.78
CA CYS A 16 10.68 -11.81 0.27
C CYS A 16 11.11 -11.78 -1.20
N ALA A 17 11.95 -12.72 -1.62
CA ALA A 17 12.30 -12.88 -3.03
C ALA A 17 11.03 -13.23 -3.81
N SER A 18 10.54 -12.31 -4.63
CA SER A 18 9.51 -12.54 -5.62
C SER A 18 10.13 -12.56 -7.00
N ALA A 19 9.53 -13.29 -7.94
CA ALA A 19 10.04 -13.39 -9.30
C ALA A 19 10.28 -11.99 -9.90
N GLY A 20 11.53 -11.69 -10.28
CA GLY A 20 11.88 -10.50 -11.05
C GLY A 20 12.55 -9.36 -10.29
N THR A 21 12.48 -9.28 -8.95
CA THR A 21 13.12 -8.17 -8.21
C THR A 21 13.70 -8.65 -6.89
N ASP A 22 14.97 -8.38 -6.64
CA ASP A 22 15.63 -8.75 -5.38
C ASP A 22 15.34 -7.74 -4.25
N ALA A 23 15.48 -8.19 -3.01
CA ALA A 23 15.26 -7.38 -1.83
C ALA A 23 16.22 -6.17 -1.73
N PHE A 24 17.40 -6.27 -2.32
CA PHE A 24 18.38 -5.19 -2.33
C PHE A 24 17.88 -4.02 -3.20
N THR A 25 17.46 -4.30 -4.44
CA THR A 25 16.92 -3.30 -5.37
C THR A 25 15.69 -2.60 -4.78
N ARG A 26 14.79 -3.35 -4.14
CA ARG A 26 13.58 -2.79 -3.53
C ARG A 26 13.90 -1.86 -2.36
N ARG A 27 14.87 -2.20 -1.50
CA ARG A 27 15.37 -1.29 -0.46
C ARG A 27 16.09 -0.07 -1.03
N GLN A 28 16.77 -0.22 -2.17
CA GLN A 28 17.33 0.93 -2.90
C GLN A 28 16.24 1.88 -3.38
N ASN A 29 15.13 1.36 -3.91
CA ASN A 29 13.98 2.17 -4.33
C ASN A 29 13.38 2.93 -3.14
N GLN A 30 13.20 2.30 -1.98
CA GLN A 30 12.74 3.00 -0.77
C GLN A 30 13.68 4.17 -0.40
N ARG A 31 15.00 3.96 -0.45
CA ARG A 31 15.98 5.03 -0.18
C ARG A 31 15.90 6.15 -1.23
N GLN A 32 15.77 5.79 -2.50
CA GLN A 32 15.62 6.78 -3.58
C GLN A 32 14.31 7.58 -3.45
N THR A 33 13.24 6.93 -3.02
CA THR A 33 11.96 7.61 -2.72
C THR A 33 12.11 8.58 -1.57
N LEU A 34 12.84 8.23 -0.51
CA LEU A 34 13.17 9.18 0.56
C LEU A 34 13.97 10.39 0.03
N GLU A 35 14.96 10.18 -0.86
CA GLU A 35 15.70 11.27 -1.49
C GLU A 35 14.78 12.19 -2.31
N ARG A 36 13.85 11.62 -3.09
CA ARG A 36 12.85 12.38 -3.86
C ARG A 36 11.95 13.22 -2.95
N ILE A 37 11.52 12.67 -1.80
CA ILE A 37 10.70 13.36 -0.81
C ILE A 37 11.40 14.63 -0.31
N PHE A 38 12.66 14.52 0.10
CA PHE A 38 13.42 15.69 0.58
C PHE A 38 13.79 16.67 -0.54
N ALA A 39 14.06 16.18 -1.75
CA ALA A 39 14.25 17.04 -2.92
C ALA A 39 12.97 17.82 -3.25
N LEU A 40 11.80 17.15 -3.21
CA LEU A 40 10.50 17.77 -3.38
C LEU A 40 10.23 18.83 -2.30
N ALA A 41 10.46 18.50 -1.02
CA ALA A 41 10.28 19.46 0.07
C ALA A 41 11.08 20.76 -0.15
N LYS A 42 12.31 20.62 -0.64
CA LYS A 42 13.15 21.79 -1.00
C LYS A 42 12.61 22.55 -2.21
N SER A 43 12.26 21.87 -3.29
CA SER A 43 11.78 22.50 -4.53
C SER A 43 10.44 23.22 -4.34
N GLU A 44 9.59 22.67 -3.47
CA GLU A 44 8.29 23.24 -3.10
C GLU A 44 8.42 24.37 -2.05
N GLY A 45 9.63 24.63 -1.55
CA GLY A 45 9.86 25.64 -0.54
C GLY A 45 9.16 25.34 0.79
N CYS A 46 9.13 24.08 1.20
CA CYS A 46 8.53 23.70 2.47
C CYS A 46 9.33 24.24 3.66
N ASP A 47 8.63 24.84 4.59
CA ASP A 47 9.17 25.36 5.86
C ASP A 47 9.46 24.24 6.87
N MET A 48 8.89 23.03 6.66
CA MET A 48 8.97 21.89 7.56
C MET A 48 8.66 20.58 6.83
N VAL A 49 9.16 19.45 7.38
CA VAL A 49 8.72 18.10 7.01
C VAL A 49 8.13 17.42 8.24
N LEU A 50 6.94 16.83 8.09
CA LEU A 50 6.27 15.98 9.08
C LEU A 50 6.34 14.53 8.64
N ILE A 51 6.86 13.65 9.51
CA ILE A 51 6.89 12.20 9.32
C ILE A 51 5.98 11.58 10.36
N ALA A 52 4.78 11.16 9.91
CA ALA A 52 3.71 10.69 10.79
C ALA A 52 3.78 9.17 11.04
N GLY A 53 4.96 8.68 11.38
CA GLY A 53 5.23 7.31 11.81
C GLY A 53 5.69 6.36 10.71
N ASP A 54 6.14 5.20 11.16
CA ASP A 54 6.61 4.08 10.35
C ASP A 54 7.62 4.51 9.27
N LEU A 55 8.63 5.30 9.69
CA LEU A 55 9.78 5.64 8.86
C LEU A 55 10.57 4.37 8.52
N PHE A 56 10.69 3.44 9.47
CA PHE A 56 11.36 2.15 9.32
C PHE A 56 10.37 0.99 9.52
N ASP A 57 10.64 -0.13 8.84
CA ASP A 57 9.80 -1.33 8.95
C ASP A 57 10.04 -2.14 10.24
N SER A 58 11.15 -1.89 10.90
CA SER A 58 11.51 -2.57 12.16
C SER A 58 12.56 -1.78 12.94
N GLY A 59 12.87 -2.25 14.17
CA GLY A 59 13.96 -1.70 14.97
C GLY A 59 15.38 -1.92 14.38
N PHE A 60 15.51 -2.76 13.35
CA PHE A 60 16.78 -2.94 12.65
C PHE A 60 16.83 -2.05 11.43
N VAL A 61 17.82 -1.17 11.38
CA VAL A 61 18.04 -0.22 10.26
C VAL A 61 19.46 -0.40 9.74
N PHE A 62 19.61 -0.58 8.43
CA PHE A 62 20.92 -0.72 7.81
C PHE A 62 21.77 0.56 7.97
N PRO A 63 23.11 0.45 8.10
CA PRO A 63 23.99 1.60 8.27
C PRO A 63 23.82 2.66 7.16
N GLU A 64 23.75 2.23 5.91
CA GLU A 64 23.57 3.13 4.76
C GLU A 64 22.24 3.89 4.79
N THR A 65 21.18 3.29 5.33
CA THR A 65 19.88 3.95 5.49
C THR A 65 19.94 4.99 6.62
N LYS A 66 20.62 4.65 7.73
CA LYS A 66 20.85 5.61 8.83
C LYS A 66 21.63 6.85 8.36
N GLU A 67 22.74 6.62 7.65
CA GLU A 67 23.58 7.71 7.10
C GLU A 67 22.79 8.57 6.12
N LEU A 68 21.98 7.96 5.26
CA LEU A 68 21.14 8.68 4.32
C LEU A 68 20.10 9.55 5.04
N CYS A 69 19.37 9.02 6.03
CA CYS A 69 18.41 9.80 6.82
C CYS A 69 19.08 11.01 7.48
N ILE A 70 20.18 10.79 8.19
CA ILE A 70 20.91 11.86 8.88
C ILE A 70 21.38 12.94 7.88
N LYS A 71 21.89 12.51 6.73
CA LYS A 71 22.34 13.41 5.66
C LYS A 71 21.18 14.25 5.13
N LEU A 72 20.06 13.60 4.75
CA LEU A 72 18.90 14.30 4.18
C LEU A 72 18.25 15.27 5.17
N PHE A 73 18.12 14.87 6.43
CA PHE A 73 17.60 15.74 7.49
C PHE A 73 18.49 16.98 7.68
N ARG A 74 19.81 16.79 7.76
CA ARG A 74 20.77 17.88 7.89
C ARG A 74 20.75 18.80 6.66
N ASP A 75 20.77 18.23 5.47
CA ASP A 75 20.81 18.98 4.21
C ASP A 75 19.50 19.73 3.95
N PHE A 76 18.37 19.29 4.50
CA PHE A 76 17.12 20.02 4.43
C PHE A 76 17.19 21.34 5.21
N GLY A 77 17.77 21.35 6.38
CA GLY A 77 18.09 22.53 7.16
C GLY A 77 16.90 23.17 7.91
N ALA A 78 15.67 22.97 7.43
CA ALA A 78 14.44 23.36 8.12
C ALA A 78 13.96 22.24 9.07
N PRO A 79 13.01 22.48 9.99
CA PRO A 79 12.53 21.48 10.93
C PRO A 79 12.03 20.20 10.27
N VAL A 80 12.44 19.06 10.84
CA VAL A 80 11.88 17.73 10.56
C VAL A 80 11.28 17.20 11.84
N VAL A 81 9.96 16.99 11.87
CA VAL A 81 9.24 16.49 13.05
C VAL A 81 8.80 15.04 12.78
N ILE A 82 9.14 14.17 13.72
CA ILE A 82 8.90 12.71 13.58
C ILE A 82 8.06 12.23 14.76
N ALA A 83 6.95 11.57 14.45
CA ALA A 83 6.15 10.79 15.39
C ALA A 83 6.47 9.29 15.17
N PRO A 84 7.23 8.61 16.04
CA PRO A 84 7.49 7.18 15.90
C PRO A 84 6.20 6.36 15.81
N GLY A 85 6.14 5.40 14.87
CA GLY A 85 4.98 4.53 14.64
C GLY A 85 5.09 3.18 15.36
N ASN A 86 4.21 2.26 14.97
CA ASN A 86 4.15 0.94 15.60
C ASN A 86 5.21 -0.04 15.08
N HIS A 87 5.74 0.16 13.86
CA HIS A 87 6.84 -0.64 13.31
C HIS A 87 8.21 -0.16 13.81
N ASP A 88 8.35 1.11 14.09
CA ASP A 88 9.60 1.73 14.54
C ASP A 88 9.48 2.45 15.90
N PRO A 89 8.91 1.80 16.93
CA PRO A 89 8.61 2.46 18.19
C PRO A 89 9.87 2.98 18.89
N LEU A 90 9.70 4.09 19.62
CA LEU A 90 10.78 4.67 20.40
C LEU A 90 11.21 3.73 21.50
N SER A 91 12.42 3.21 21.41
CA SER A 91 13.06 2.34 22.40
C SER A 91 14.52 2.71 22.56
N ALA A 92 15.17 2.23 23.61
CA ALA A 92 16.58 2.52 23.88
C ALA A 92 17.52 2.10 22.73
N SER A 93 17.11 1.15 21.88
CA SER A 93 17.87 0.68 20.73
C SER A 93 17.37 1.25 19.38
N SER A 94 16.30 2.04 19.38
CA SER A 94 15.76 2.62 18.15
C SER A 94 16.73 3.61 17.52
N PHE A 95 16.59 3.81 16.20
CA PHE A 95 17.33 4.84 15.46
C PHE A 95 17.20 6.21 16.13
N TYR A 96 16.03 6.56 16.62
CA TYR A 96 15.72 7.86 17.24
C TYR A 96 16.50 8.14 18.52
N GLN A 97 16.97 7.10 19.24
CA GLN A 97 17.75 7.21 20.46
C GLN A 97 19.25 6.98 20.26
N THR A 98 19.61 6.23 19.22
CA THR A 98 21.01 5.81 19.00
C THR A 98 21.74 6.61 17.95
N ALA A 99 21.02 7.31 17.04
CA ALA A 99 21.63 8.12 16.00
C ALA A 99 21.98 9.53 16.52
N ASP A 100 23.05 10.09 15.96
CA ASP A 100 23.42 11.51 16.16
C ASP A 100 22.55 12.38 15.22
N LEU A 101 21.30 12.63 15.66
CA LEU A 101 20.33 13.38 14.87
C LEU A 101 20.72 14.87 14.79
N PRO A 102 20.58 15.50 13.60
CA PRO A 102 20.80 16.92 13.42
C PRO A 102 19.90 17.78 14.32
N GLU A 103 20.36 18.98 14.68
CA GLU A 103 19.64 19.91 15.58
C GLU A 103 18.25 20.33 15.07
N ASN A 104 18.02 20.27 13.76
CA ASN A 104 16.72 20.58 13.16
C ASN A 104 15.70 19.42 13.25
N VAL A 105 16.09 18.24 13.73
CA VAL A 105 15.19 17.10 13.92
C VAL A 105 14.55 17.15 15.31
N ARG A 106 13.25 16.94 15.36
CA ARG A 106 12.47 16.79 16.59
C ARG A 106 11.71 15.49 16.53
N VAL A 107 11.83 14.66 17.56
CA VAL A 107 11.15 13.37 17.69
C VAL A 107 10.29 13.41 18.93
N PHE A 108 9.00 13.08 18.81
CA PHE A 108 8.15 12.90 19.97
C PHE A 108 8.65 11.72 20.81
N SER A 109 8.53 11.82 22.13
CA SER A 109 9.19 10.92 23.06
C SER A 109 8.26 10.20 24.04
N SER A 110 6.99 10.60 24.09
CA SER A 110 5.99 10.10 25.02
C SER A 110 4.78 9.52 24.30
N GLN A 111 4.10 8.56 24.93
CA GLN A 111 2.78 8.12 24.48
C GLN A 111 1.66 9.14 24.76
N ALA A 112 1.89 10.08 25.69
CA ALA A 112 1.02 11.21 25.90
C ALA A 112 1.26 12.28 24.82
N LEU A 113 0.23 13.08 24.54
CA LEU A 113 0.35 14.19 23.61
C LEU A 113 1.40 15.20 24.09
N GLU A 114 2.38 15.47 23.27
CA GLU A 114 3.42 16.48 23.43
C GLU A 114 3.21 17.62 22.44
N GLN A 115 3.78 18.78 22.70
CA GLN A 115 3.78 19.94 21.81
C GLN A 115 5.19 20.45 21.58
N ILE A 116 5.49 20.84 20.35
CA ILE A 116 6.76 21.45 19.95
C ILE A 116 6.42 22.75 19.25
N ASP A 117 6.88 23.87 19.83
CA ASP A 117 6.64 25.18 19.28
C ASP A 117 7.74 25.60 18.31
N PHE A 118 7.31 26.21 17.20
CA PHE A 118 8.14 26.82 16.19
C PHE A 118 7.74 28.30 16.04
N PRO A 119 8.19 29.19 16.95
CA PRO A 119 7.72 30.59 17.00
C PRO A 119 8.02 31.36 15.71
N SER A 120 9.15 31.06 15.05
CA SER A 120 9.52 31.69 13.76
C SER A 120 8.54 31.36 12.63
N LEU A 121 7.83 30.22 12.73
CA LEU A 121 6.81 29.77 11.80
C LEU A 121 5.39 30.02 12.32
N LYS A 122 5.25 30.58 13.54
CA LYS A 122 3.99 30.76 14.27
C LYS A 122 3.19 29.46 14.33
N THR A 123 3.84 28.34 14.58
CA THR A 123 3.28 27.01 14.49
C THR A 123 3.63 26.18 15.70
N THR A 124 2.63 25.49 16.25
CA THR A 124 2.82 24.40 17.21
C THR A 124 2.49 23.08 16.51
N VAL A 125 3.40 22.11 16.59
CA VAL A 125 3.15 20.72 16.17
C VAL A 125 2.94 19.88 17.41
N ALA A 126 1.76 19.29 17.54
CA ALA A 126 1.45 18.32 18.57
C ALA A 126 1.61 16.89 18.01
N GLY A 127 1.97 15.96 18.86
CA GLY A 127 2.13 14.57 18.48
C GLY A 127 2.49 13.69 19.67
N TYR A 128 2.75 12.43 19.40
CA TYR A 128 3.16 11.44 20.39
C TYR A 128 4.01 10.36 19.72
N ALA A 129 4.60 9.49 20.52
CA ALA A 129 5.39 8.37 20.05
C ALA A 129 4.76 7.04 20.45
N PHE A 130 4.79 6.06 19.56
CA PHE A 130 4.72 4.68 19.98
C PHE A 130 6.03 4.33 20.72
N THR A 131 5.94 3.75 21.91
CA THR A 131 7.08 3.22 22.68
C THR A 131 7.08 1.70 22.72
N SER A 132 6.11 1.08 22.07
CA SER A 132 5.95 -0.36 21.82
C SER A 132 5.12 -0.55 20.56
N ALA A 133 5.01 -1.76 20.05
CA ALA A 133 4.23 -2.08 18.85
C ALA A 133 2.70 -1.88 19.01
N ALA A 134 2.23 -1.40 20.15
CA ALA A 134 0.81 -1.12 20.38
C ALA A 134 0.62 0.07 21.33
N LEU A 135 -0.41 0.86 21.04
CA LEU A 135 -0.88 1.98 21.87
C LEU A 135 -2.42 1.95 21.88
N PRO A 136 -3.04 1.13 22.77
CA PRO A 136 -4.47 0.83 22.68
C PRO A 136 -5.39 1.93 23.27
N VAL A 137 -4.82 3.05 23.68
CA VAL A 137 -5.54 4.19 24.25
C VAL A 137 -5.27 5.44 23.41
N SER A 138 -6.32 6.22 23.11
CA SER A 138 -6.15 7.49 22.41
C SER A 138 -5.29 8.46 23.22
N PRO A 139 -4.16 8.94 22.67
CA PRO A 139 -3.37 9.99 23.31
C PRO A 139 -4.11 11.32 23.47
N LEU A 140 -5.20 11.51 22.73
CA LEU A 140 -6.06 12.70 22.78
C LEU A 140 -7.19 12.59 23.81
N ALA A 141 -7.41 11.42 24.44
CA ALA A 141 -8.55 11.21 25.33
C ALA A 141 -8.45 12.00 26.65
N ALA A 142 -7.25 12.11 27.21
CA ALA A 142 -7.04 12.57 28.60
C ALA A 142 -6.83 14.09 28.76
N SER A 143 -6.53 14.82 27.68
CA SER A 143 -6.15 16.24 27.74
C SER A 143 -7.08 17.11 26.92
N GLY A 144 -7.20 18.39 27.28
CA GLY A 144 -7.76 19.42 26.42
C GLY A 144 -6.62 20.16 25.68
N PRO A 145 -6.97 21.05 24.74
CA PRO A 145 -5.95 21.87 24.07
C PRO A 145 -5.19 22.70 25.09
N ALA A 146 -3.85 22.65 25.01
CA ALA A 146 -2.97 23.56 25.72
C ALA A 146 -2.78 24.84 24.89
N PRO A 147 -2.23 25.94 25.46
CA PRO A 147 -1.86 27.12 24.69
C PRO A 147 -0.94 26.72 23.53
N HIS A 148 -1.17 27.29 22.35
CA HIS A 148 -0.42 27.01 21.13
C HIS A 148 -0.25 28.28 20.29
N GLU A 149 0.62 28.23 19.28
CA GLU A 149 0.83 29.28 18.29
C GLU A 149 -0.39 29.43 17.35
N GLU A 150 -0.32 30.38 16.41
CA GLU A 150 -1.43 30.69 15.48
C GLU A 150 -1.86 29.47 14.61
N ILE A 151 -0.91 28.61 14.25
CA ILE A 151 -1.17 27.37 13.47
C ILE A 151 -0.94 26.18 14.39
N TYR A 152 -1.92 25.30 14.47
CA TYR A 152 -1.87 24.12 15.32
C TYR A 152 -2.05 22.84 14.50
N VAL A 153 -1.00 22.01 14.45
CA VAL A 153 -0.95 20.80 13.60
C VAL A 153 -0.74 19.57 14.46
N LEU A 154 -1.50 18.50 14.18
CA LEU A 154 -1.25 17.18 14.74
C LEU A 154 -0.34 16.40 13.76
N CYS A 155 0.73 15.79 14.26
CA CYS A 155 1.55 14.82 13.54
C CYS A 155 1.51 13.51 14.33
N ALA A 156 0.84 12.49 13.78
CA ALA A 156 0.52 11.29 14.56
C ALA A 156 0.40 10.03 13.70
N HIS A 157 0.77 8.91 14.29
CA HIS A 157 0.52 7.58 13.74
C HIS A 157 -0.69 6.99 14.45
N ALA A 158 -1.82 6.78 13.76
CA ALA A 158 -3.10 6.51 14.41
C ALA A 158 -4.11 5.79 13.50
N ASP A 159 -4.97 4.99 14.12
CA ASP A 159 -6.24 4.55 13.54
C ASP A 159 -7.35 5.57 13.84
N LEU A 160 -7.88 6.20 12.81
CA LEU A 160 -8.95 7.18 12.94
C LEU A 160 -10.31 6.50 13.03
N ASP A 161 -11.12 6.91 14.03
CA ASP A 161 -12.49 6.41 14.26
C ASP A 161 -12.62 4.88 14.41
N ALA A 162 -11.55 4.22 14.89
CA ALA A 162 -11.48 2.79 15.12
C ALA A 162 -11.32 2.47 16.63
N PRO A 163 -12.37 2.57 17.44
CA PRO A 163 -12.29 2.56 18.91
C PRO A 163 -11.77 1.26 19.53
N THR A 164 -11.75 0.17 18.79
CA THR A 164 -11.21 -1.13 19.22
C THR A 164 -9.79 -1.39 18.71
N SER A 165 -9.21 -0.45 17.99
CA SER A 165 -7.85 -0.57 17.49
C SER A 165 -6.82 -0.62 18.61
N ARG A 166 -5.69 -1.27 18.30
CA ARG A 166 -4.51 -1.30 19.17
C ARG A 166 -3.47 -0.23 18.77
N TYR A 167 -3.78 0.61 17.78
CA TYR A 167 -2.85 1.53 17.14
C TYR A 167 -3.34 2.97 17.28
N ALA A 168 -3.26 3.50 18.53
CA ALA A 168 -3.67 4.85 18.87
C ALA A 168 -5.07 5.20 18.28
N PRO A 169 -6.16 4.65 18.84
CA PRO A 169 -7.52 4.84 18.33
C PRO A 169 -8.00 6.28 18.56
N VAL A 170 -7.59 7.20 17.69
CA VAL A 170 -7.97 8.62 17.73
C VAL A 170 -9.30 8.81 17.00
N THR A 171 -10.17 9.68 17.51
CA THR A 171 -11.43 9.99 16.87
C THR A 171 -11.44 11.37 16.19
N SER A 172 -12.21 11.49 15.11
CA SER A 172 -12.44 12.78 14.43
C SER A 172 -13.01 13.83 15.40
N SER A 173 -13.81 13.41 16.38
CA SER A 173 -14.35 14.30 17.42
C SER A 173 -13.30 14.80 18.40
N GLU A 174 -12.28 13.98 18.74
CA GLU A 174 -11.16 14.42 19.56
C GLU A 174 -10.31 15.43 18.79
N ILE A 175 -9.95 15.15 17.53
CA ILE A 175 -9.18 16.08 16.67
C ILE A 175 -9.90 17.43 16.60
N LYS A 176 -11.21 17.44 16.35
CA LYS A 176 -12.03 18.65 16.32
C LYS A 176 -12.04 19.39 17.65
N ARG A 177 -12.13 18.68 18.79
CA ARG A 177 -12.12 19.26 20.13
C ARG A 177 -10.83 20.00 20.44
N TYR A 178 -9.71 19.51 19.94
CA TYR A 178 -8.40 20.16 20.08
C TYR A 178 -8.23 21.39 19.21
N GLY A 179 -9.01 21.53 18.13
CA GLY A 179 -8.95 22.66 17.23
C GLY A 179 -7.75 22.65 16.29
N PHE A 180 -7.21 21.49 15.94
CA PHE A 180 -6.13 21.40 14.97
C PHE A 180 -6.55 21.96 13.61
N ASP A 181 -5.72 22.81 13.01
CA ASP A 181 -5.90 23.31 11.65
C ASP A 181 -5.65 22.18 10.62
N TYR A 182 -4.79 21.21 10.98
CA TYR A 182 -4.49 20.03 10.16
C TYR A 182 -4.03 18.86 11.02
N ALA A 183 -4.47 17.66 10.67
CA ALA A 183 -3.98 16.42 11.25
C ALA A 183 -3.25 15.60 10.18
N ALA A 184 -1.93 15.52 10.29
CA ALA A 184 -1.05 14.68 9.50
C ALA A 184 -1.02 13.28 10.13
N LEU A 185 -1.70 12.31 9.50
CA LEU A 185 -1.82 10.95 9.99
C LEU A 185 -1.02 9.96 9.12
N GLY A 186 -0.39 8.99 9.75
CA GLY A 186 0.13 7.76 9.17
C GLY A 186 -0.59 6.53 9.71
N HIS A 187 -0.20 5.34 9.27
CA HIS A 187 -0.69 4.02 9.60
C HIS A 187 -1.60 3.38 8.53
N VAL A 188 -2.46 4.13 7.89
CA VAL A 188 -3.41 3.59 6.91
C VAL A 188 -2.89 3.84 5.50
N HIS A 189 -2.42 2.79 4.84
CA HIS A 189 -1.83 2.87 3.50
C HIS A 189 -2.88 3.09 2.42
N ASN A 190 -4.05 2.47 2.53
CA ASN A 190 -5.19 2.69 1.63
C ASN A 190 -6.02 3.86 2.15
N ILE A 191 -5.85 5.04 1.55
CA ILE A 191 -6.39 6.30 2.06
C ILE A 191 -7.93 6.27 2.11
N PRO A 192 -8.55 6.32 3.30
CA PRO A 192 -9.99 6.42 3.42
C PRO A 192 -10.46 7.86 3.13
N SER A 193 -11.75 8.02 2.88
CA SER A 193 -12.36 9.36 2.82
C SER A 193 -12.38 9.97 4.22
N THR A 194 -11.69 11.11 4.39
CA THR A 194 -11.59 11.85 5.65
C THR A 194 -11.95 13.33 5.44
N PRO A 195 -12.29 14.10 6.51
CA PRO A 195 -12.46 15.54 6.42
C PRO A 195 -11.20 16.22 5.85
N GLU A 196 -11.37 17.37 5.17
CA GLU A 196 -10.28 18.06 4.45
C GLU A 196 -9.04 18.36 5.30
N HIS A 197 -9.22 18.63 6.59
CA HIS A 197 -8.14 18.94 7.53
C HIS A 197 -7.56 17.71 8.25
N ILE A 198 -8.07 16.49 8.00
CA ILE A 198 -7.55 15.23 8.53
C ILE A 198 -7.11 14.37 7.36
N ARG A 199 -5.84 14.06 7.25
CA ARG A 199 -5.32 13.32 6.09
C ARG A 199 -4.36 12.21 6.49
N TYR A 200 -4.54 11.06 5.86
CA TYR A 200 -3.49 10.08 5.67
C TYR A 200 -2.75 10.41 4.38
N CYS A 201 -1.45 10.23 4.35
CA CYS A 201 -0.67 10.39 3.11
C CYS A 201 -0.58 9.10 2.28
N GLY A 202 -1.01 7.96 2.84
CA GLY A 202 -0.79 6.64 2.25
C GLY A 202 0.67 6.22 2.35
N PHE A 203 1.12 5.40 1.41
CA PHE A 203 2.50 4.94 1.32
C PHE A 203 3.27 5.72 0.25
N PRO A 204 4.55 6.08 0.48
CA PRO A 204 5.39 6.74 -0.53
C PRO A 204 6.00 5.77 -1.56
N GLU A 205 6.24 4.50 -1.19
CA GLU A 205 6.76 3.45 -2.06
C GLU A 205 6.05 2.13 -1.77
N GLY A 206 5.40 1.55 -2.79
CA GLY A 206 4.66 0.30 -2.64
C GLY A 206 5.56 -0.89 -2.34
N ARG A 207 5.12 -1.79 -1.44
CA ARG A 207 5.89 -2.96 -1.00
C ARG A 207 5.31 -4.28 -1.51
N SER A 208 4.04 -4.30 -1.89
CA SER A 208 3.36 -5.50 -2.38
C SER A 208 2.07 -5.15 -3.12
N PHE A 209 1.36 -6.17 -3.60
CA PHE A 209 0.02 -6.01 -4.18
C PHE A 209 -1.08 -5.65 -3.17
N ASP A 210 -0.74 -5.45 -1.91
CA ASP A 210 -1.64 -4.87 -0.91
C ASP A 210 -1.59 -3.33 -0.94
N GLU A 211 -0.58 -2.76 -1.61
CA GLU A 211 -0.32 -1.33 -1.78
C GLU A 211 -0.34 -0.98 -3.28
N LEU A 212 -1.55 -0.88 -3.84
CA LEU A 212 -1.75 -0.69 -5.28
C LEU A 212 -1.62 0.77 -5.71
N GLY A 213 -1.13 0.96 -6.92
CA GLY A 213 -0.97 2.27 -7.55
C GLY A 213 0.39 2.89 -7.30
N ASP A 214 0.44 4.20 -7.49
CA ASP A 214 1.63 5.01 -7.23
C ASP A 214 1.71 5.41 -5.76
N GLY A 215 2.93 5.62 -5.28
CA GLY A 215 3.18 6.15 -3.94
C GLY A 215 3.22 7.69 -3.95
N TYR A 216 2.62 8.31 -2.93
CA TYR A 216 2.47 9.76 -2.83
C TYR A 216 2.94 10.31 -1.49
N VAL A 217 3.22 11.61 -1.49
CA VAL A 217 3.31 12.47 -0.31
C VAL A 217 2.46 13.70 -0.52
N LEU A 218 2.18 14.44 0.55
CA LEU A 218 1.35 15.62 0.51
C LEU A 218 2.19 16.88 0.81
N THR A 219 2.03 17.95 0.03
CA THR A 219 2.37 19.29 0.49
C THR A 219 1.11 19.96 0.99
N VAL A 220 1.24 20.63 2.12
CA VAL A 220 0.13 21.29 2.81
C VAL A 220 0.49 22.75 3.05
N GLU A 221 -0.37 23.64 2.58
CA GLU A 221 -0.21 25.06 2.82
C GLU A 221 -1.33 25.54 3.75
N ILE A 222 -0.96 26.12 4.88
CA ILE A 222 -1.89 26.64 5.90
C ILE A 222 -1.72 28.13 6.06
N THR A 223 -2.81 28.84 5.92
CA THR A 223 -2.96 30.23 6.34
C THR A 223 -3.88 30.27 7.56
N PRO A 224 -3.53 31.00 8.64
CA PRO A 224 -4.39 31.06 9.83
C PRO A 224 -5.85 31.35 9.48
N HIS A 225 -6.77 30.62 10.10
CA HIS A 225 -8.21 30.75 9.93
C HIS A 225 -8.75 30.40 8.51
N SER A 226 -7.99 29.70 7.71
CA SER A 226 -8.39 29.22 6.38
C SER A 226 -8.28 27.69 6.29
N SER A 227 -9.06 27.07 5.42
CA SER A 227 -8.91 25.64 5.12
C SER A 227 -7.52 25.36 4.53
N PRO A 228 -6.86 24.24 4.91
CA PRO A 228 -5.57 23.88 4.35
C PRO A 228 -5.68 23.57 2.85
N VAL A 229 -4.70 23.99 2.08
CA VAL A 229 -4.54 23.59 0.67
C VAL A 229 -3.60 22.40 0.61
N VAL A 230 -4.10 21.26 0.14
CA VAL A 230 -3.38 19.99 0.10
C VAL A 230 -3.13 19.58 -1.34
N THR A 231 -1.87 19.30 -1.69
CA THR A 231 -1.47 18.82 -3.02
C THR A 231 -0.74 17.48 -2.88
N SER A 232 -1.18 16.48 -3.66
CA SER A 232 -0.53 15.18 -3.74
C SER A 232 0.59 15.19 -4.77
N HIS A 233 1.73 14.60 -4.42
CA HIS A 233 2.89 14.48 -5.30
C HIS A 233 3.33 13.03 -5.38
N LYS A 234 3.40 12.49 -6.60
CA LYS A 234 3.96 11.16 -6.85
C LYS A 234 5.47 11.17 -6.55
N VAL A 235 5.92 10.22 -5.75
CA VAL A 235 7.34 10.08 -5.37
C VAL A 235 7.89 8.67 -5.57
N SER A 236 7.03 7.67 -5.72
CA SER A 236 7.44 6.27 -5.86
C SER A 236 8.38 6.05 -7.04
N CYS A 237 9.27 5.08 -6.89
CA CYS A 237 10.14 4.58 -7.96
C CYS A 237 9.41 3.57 -8.84
N GLU A 238 8.54 2.79 -8.24
CA GLU A 238 7.81 1.71 -8.87
C GLU A 238 6.35 1.72 -8.38
N ARG A 239 5.48 1.00 -9.10
CA ARG A 239 4.07 0.85 -8.71
C ARG A 239 3.62 -0.60 -8.82
N TYR A 240 2.56 -0.94 -8.09
CA TYR A 240 1.88 -2.23 -8.14
C TYR A 240 0.52 -2.07 -8.79
N LEU A 241 0.23 -2.88 -9.81
CA LEU A 241 -1.08 -2.90 -10.47
C LEU A 241 -1.64 -4.32 -10.49
N TRP A 242 -2.90 -4.41 -10.16
CA TRP A 242 -3.68 -5.64 -10.25
C TRP A 242 -4.88 -5.41 -11.16
N GLN A 243 -5.04 -6.28 -12.16
CA GLN A 243 -6.13 -6.19 -13.11
C GLN A 243 -6.74 -7.59 -13.33
N GLU A 244 -8.05 -7.62 -13.47
CA GLU A 244 -8.78 -8.79 -13.94
C GLU A 244 -8.94 -8.70 -15.45
N ILE A 245 -8.59 -9.78 -16.16
CA ILE A 245 -8.67 -9.87 -17.61
C ILE A 245 -9.62 -11.00 -17.98
N SER A 246 -10.75 -10.66 -18.61
CA SER A 246 -11.68 -11.66 -19.14
C SER A 246 -11.15 -12.24 -20.44
N LEU A 247 -11.12 -13.57 -20.50
CA LEU A 247 -10.85 -14.37 -21.68
C LEU A 247 -12.11 -15.08 -22.18
N ASP A 248 -13.30 -14.60 -21.81
CA ASP A 248 -14.56 -15.15 -22.31
C ASP A 248 -14.68 -14.97 -23.82
N GLY A 249 -15.05 -16.06 -24.50
CA GLY A 249 -15.36 -16.03 -25.93
C GLY A 249 -14.17 -15.99 -26.86
N ILE A 250 -12.93 -16.09 -26.35
CA ILE A 250 -11.76 -16.23 -27.22
C ILE A 250 -11.81 -17.54 -28.01
N SER A 251 -11.30 -17.49 -29.24
CA SER A 251 -11.34 -18.59 -30.18
C SER A 251 -9.98 -19.27 -30.41
N SER A 252 -8.91 -18.71 -29.85
CA SER A 252 -7.55 -19.25 -30.04
C SER A 252 -6.58 -18.81 -28.93
N ASP A 253 -5.47 -19.56 -28.78
CA ASP A 253 -4.36 -19.24 -27.88
C ASP A 253 -3.67 -17.91 -28.27
N ILE A 254 -3.67 -17.60 -29.58
CA ILE A 254 -3.10 -16.35 -30.10
C ILE A 254 -3.92 -15.16 -29.61
N GLU A 255 -5.24 -15.30 -29.54
CA GLU A 255 -6.12 -14.24 -29.05
C GLU A 255 -5.91 -13.99 -27.56
N ALA A 256 -5.78 -15.04 -26.74
CA ALA A 256 -5.41 -14.92 -25.33
C ALA A 256 -4.07 -14.18 -25.15
N ARG A 257 -3.06 -14.57 -25.93
CA ARG A 257 -1.76 -13.93 -25.93
C ARG A 257 -1.86 -12.43 -26.25
N ASN A 258 -2.58 -12.08 -27.31
CA ASN A 258 -2.72 -10.68 -27.72
C ASN A 258 -3.40 -9.82 -26.66
N ILE A 259 -4.44 -10.35 -25.99
CA ILE A 259 -5.13 -9.65 -24.89
C ILE A 259 -4.16 -9.37 -23.75
N ILE A 260 -3.40 -10.37 -23.31
CA ILE A 260 -2.44 -10.25 -22.22
C ILE A 260 -1.31 -9.29 -22.60
N GLU A 261 -0.72 -9.44 -23.79
CA GLU A 261 0.36 -8.57 -24.25
C GLU A 261 -0.08 -7.10 -24.38
N ASN A 262 -1.32 -6.85 -24.79
CA ASN A 262 -1.88 -5.49 -24.85
C ASN A 262 -2.08 -4.91 -23.44
N ALA A 263 -2.54 -5.70 -22.47
CA ALA A 263 -2.66 -5.26 -21.08
C ALA A 263 -1.30 -4.91 -20.48
N VAL A 264 -0.27 -5.71 -20.77
CA VAL A 264 1.12 -5.42 -20.35
C VAL A 264 1.64 -4.15 -21.03
N ALA A 265 1.43 -4.00 -22.34
CA ALA A 265 1.89 -2.83 -23.10
C ALA A 265 1.26 -1.53 -22.58
N ALA A 266 0.02 -1.56 -22.14
CA ALA A 266 -0.68 -0.38 -21.63
C ALA A 266 -0.07 0.20 -20.33
N VAL A 267 0.79 -0.56 -19.62
CA VAL A 267 1.41 -0.14 -18.36
C VAL A 267 2.94 -0.15 -18.39
N SER A 268 3.54 -0.46 -19.53
CA SER A 268 5.00 -0.64 -19.69
C SER A 268 5.80 0.66 -19.78
N ASP A 269 5.14 1.81 -19.81
CA ASP A 269 5.75 3.14 -19.82
C ASP A 269 6.34 3.55 -18.46
N GLU A 270 5.94 2.88 -17.39
CA GLU A 270 6.43 3.10 -16.04
C GLU A 270 6.89 1.78 -15.37
N PRO A 271 7.84 1.86 -14.42
CA PRO A 271 8.28 0.69 -13.66
C PRO A 271 7.13 0.07 -12.86
N THR A 272 6.54 -1.00 -13.38
CA THR A 272 5.32 -1.60 -12.86
C THR A 272 5.51 -3.06 -12.47
N HIS A 273 5.08 -3.43 -11.27
CA HIS A 273 4.80 -4.80 -10.87
C HIS A 273 3.35 -5.10 -11.22
N LEU A 274 3.12 -6.03 -12.14
CA LEU A 274 1.80 -6.31 -12.69
C LEU A 274 1.30 -7.69 -12.28
N ARG A 275 0.09 -7.75 -11.74
CA ARG A 275 -0.66 -8.99 -11.55
C ARG A 275 -1.89 -8.98 -12.45
N LEU A 276 -2.03 -10.02 -13.26
CA LEU A 276 -3.21 -10.24 -14.09
C LEU A 276 -3.94 -11.49 -13.63
N ASP A 277 -5.15 -11.33 -13.13
CA ASP A 277 -6.06 -12.43 -12.83
C ASP A 277 -6.87 -12.73 -14.10
N LEU A 278 -6.53 -13.84 -14.75
CA LEU A 278 -7.19 -14.28 -15.97
C LEU A 278 -8.48 -15.02 -15.61
N VAL A 279 -9.60 -14.50 -16.05
CA VAL A 279 -10.93 -15.07 -15.75
C VAL A 279 -11.68 -15.43 -17.05
N GLY A 280 -12.78 -16.13 -16.93
CA GLY A 280 -13.65 -16.49 -18.06
C GLY A 280 -13.63 -17.98 -18.39
N THR A 281 -14.40 -18.33 -19.42
CA THR A 281 -14.61 -19.70 -19.84
C THR A 281 -13.98 -19.93 -21.20
N LEU A 282 -13.02 -20.86 -21.27
CA LEU A 282 -12.35 -21.29 -22.50
C LEU A 282 -13.03 -22.49 -23.10
N SER A 283 -13.09 -22.58 -24.44
CA SER A 283 -13.46 -23.81 -25.12
C SER A 283 -12.37 -24.87 -24.95
N GLY A 284 -12.74 -26.15 -25.05
CA GLY A 284 -11.78 -27.25 -24.84
C GLY A 284 -10.59 -27.27 -25.81
N ASP A 285 -10.72 -26.57 -26.95
CA ASP A 285 -9.67 -26.46 -27.97
C ASP A 285 -8.73 -25.30 -27.76
N VAL A 286 -9.04 -24.41 -26.82
CA VAL A 286 -8.22 -23.21 -26.48
C VAL A 286 -7.45 -23.50 -25.19
N LEU A 287 -6.14 -23.76 -25.36
CA LEU A 287 -5.23 -24.15 -24.27
C LEU A 287 -4.00 -23.22 -24.23
N PRO A 288 -4.14 -21.95 -23.81
CA PRO A 288 -3.03 -21.02 -23.81
C PRO A 288 -1.91 -21.47 -22.85
N ASP A 289 -0.68 -21.41 -23.32
CA ASP A 289 0.48 -21.58 -22.45
C ASP A 289 0.76 -20.25 -21.72
N PHE A 290 0.07 -20.04 -20.60
CA PHE A 290 0.21 -18.82 -19.80
C PHE A 290 1.62 -18.64 -19.24
N ALA A 291 2.35 -19.72 -18.96
CA ALA A 291 3.73 -19.64 -18.50
C ALA A 291 4.66 -19.10 -19.61
N ALA A 292 4.48 -19.54 -20.84
CA ALA A 292 5.22 -19.01 -21.98
C ALA A 292 4.86 -17.55 -22.28
N ILE A 293 3.60 -17.15 -22.10
CA ILE A 293 3.14 -15.76 -22.27
C ILE A 293 3.76 -14.88 -21.18
N GLU A 294 3.72 -15.31 -19.92
CA GLU A 294 4.34 -14.59 -18.78
C GLU A 294 5.83 -14.38 -19.02
N ALA A 295 6.55 -15.44 -19.41
CA ALA A 295 7.97 -15.35 -19.73
C ALA A 295 8.28 -14.38 -20.88
N ALA A 296 7.45 -14.33 -21.92
CA ALA A 296 7.57 -13.40 -23.03
C ALA A 296 7.33 -11.93 -22.64
N CYS A 297 6.54 -11.69 -21.59
CA CYS A 297 6.22 -10.38 -21.06
C CYS A 297 7.16 -9.89 -19.95
N ALA A 298 7.96 -10.77 -19.35
CA ALA A 298 8.78 -10.49 -18.16
C ALA A 298 9.72 -9.29 -18.31
N ASN A 299 10.23 -9.01 -19.52
CA ASN A 299 11.14 -7.91 -19.77
C ASN A 299 10.44 -6.56 -20.08
N LYS A 300 9.09 -6.55 -20.14
CA LYS A 300 8.31 -5.34 -20.47
C LYS A 300 7.90 -4.56 -19.23
N VAL A 301 7.92 -5.20 -18.06
CA VAL A 301 7.55 -4.65 -16.74
C VAL A 301 8.55 -5.11 -15.69
N ARG A 302 8.48 -4.57 -14.48
CA ARG A 302 9.38 -4.95 -13.36
C ARG A 302 9.18 -6.38 -12.91
N SER A 303 7.94 -6.80 -12.78
CA SER A 303 7.55 -8.20 -12.61
C SER A 303 6.16 -8.39 -13.17
N ILE A 304 5.87 -9.61 -13.61
CA ILE A 304 4.52 -10.02 -14.01
C ILE A 304 4.15 -11.30 -13.29
N GLU A 305 2.91 -11.39 -12.86
CA GLU A 305 2.30 -12.58 -12.26
C GLU A 305 0.97 -12.84 -12.98
N LEU A 306 0.87 -13.93 -13.71
CA LEU A 306 -0.38 -14.37 -14.31
C LEU A 306 -1.03 -15.41 -13.39
N ARG A 307 -2.25 -15.13 -12.94
CA ARG A 307 -3.07 -16.07 -12.18
C ARG A 307 -4.18 -16.64 -13.05
N ASP A 308 -4.06 -17.90 -13.39
CA ASP A 308 -5.09 -18.59 -14.18
C ASP A 308 -6.30 -18.98 -13.32
N ASN A 309 -7.33 -18.14 -13.39
CA ASN A 309 -8.66 -18.39 -12.85
C ASN A 309 -9.68 -18.73 -13.95
N THR A 310 -9.21 -19.06 -15.17
CA THR A 310 -10.09 -19.45 -16.27
C THR A 310 -10.70 -20.83 -16.03
N LEU A 311 -11.81 -21.10 -16.70
CA LEU A 311 -12.51 -22.37 -16.69
C LEU A 311 -12.45 -22.95 -18.10
N THR A 312 -11.74 -24.05 -18.29
CA THR A 312 -11.82 -24.78 -19.56
C THR A 312 -13.01 -25.72 -19.53
N LEU A 313 -13.99 -25.47 -20.41
CA LEU A 313 -15.09 -26.40 -20.61
C LEU A 313 -14.70 -27.41 -21.71
N PRO A 314 -14.83 -28.69 -21.45
CA PRO A 314 -14.69 -29.70 -22.51
C PRO A 314 -15.69 -29.43 -23.65
N GLU A 315 -15.37 -29.91 -24.85
CA GLU A 315 -16.26 -29.80 -26.01
C GLU A 315 -17.70 -30.12 -25.66
N LYS A 316 -18.62 -29.25 -26.12
CA LYS A 316 -20.06 -29.43 -25.96
C LYS A 316 -20.48 -30.80 -26.46
N GLY A 317 -20.95 -31.69 -25.57
CA GLY A 317 -21.36 -33.04 -25.88
C GLY A 317 -20.33 -34.14 -25.55
N TYR A 318 -19.05 -33.83 -25.30
CA TYR A 318 -18.09 -34.84 -24.87
C TYR A 318 -18.42 -35.34 -23.46
N LEU A 319 -18.52 -34.45 -22.49
CA LEU A 319 -18.86 -34.80 -21.11
C LEU A 319 -20.30 -35.28 -20.94
N GLU A 320 -21.21 -34.85 -21.79
CA GLU A 320 -22.61 -35.37 -21.78
C GLU A 320 -22.67 -36.84 -22.10
N LYS A 321 -21.78 -37.33 -22.96
CA LYS A 321 -21.70 -38.75 -23.41
C LYS A 321 -20.65 -39.55 -22.62
N ASP A 322 -19.84 -38.91 -21.82
CA ASP A 322 -18.80 -39.55 -21.02
C ASP A 322 -19.45 -40.41 -19.91
N THR A 323 -19.19 -41.72 -19.96
CA THR A 323 -19.67 -42.69 -18.97
C THR A 323 -18.77 -42.84 -17.75
N THR A 324 -17.69 -42.08 -17.68
CA THR A 324 -16.76 -42.04 -16.53
C THR A 324 -17.27 -41.13 -15.41
N LEU A 325 -16.57 -41.13 -14.28
CA LEU A 325 -16.84 -40.23 -13.16
C LEU A 325 -16.85 -38.75 -13.58
N ARG A 326 -16.06 -38.38 -14.60
CA ARG A 326 -16.02 -36.99 -15.14
C ARG A 326 -17.39 -36.61 -15.74
N GLY A 327 -17.96 -37.48 -16.58
CA GLY A 327 -19.27 -37.25 -17.19
C GLY A 327 -20.40 -37.22 -16.16
N GLU A 328 -20.37 -38.11 -15.16
CA GLU A 328 -21.38 -38.12 -14.08
C GLU A 328 -21.30 -36.82 -13.26
N PHE A 329 -20.09 -36.37 -12.93
CA PHE A 329 -19.87 -35.11 -12.18
C PHE A 329 -20.37 -33.91 -13.00
N TYR A 330 -20.02 -33.82 -14.28
CA TYR A 330 -20.52 -32.76 -15.17
C TYR A 330 -22.06 -32.75 -15.23
N ARG A 331 -22.71 -33.91 -15.48
CA ARG A 331 -24.16 -34.01 -15.55
C ARG A 331 -24.85 -33.60 -14.25
N SER A 332 -24.23 -33.85 -13.09
CA SER A 332 -24.78 -33.45 -11.80
C SER A 332 -24.85 -31.94 -11.63
N LEU A 333 -23.92 -31.18 -12.24
CA LEU A 333 -23.87 -29.73 -12.21
C LEU A 333 -24.59 -29.04 -13.37
N LEU A 334 -25.01 -29.81 -14.39
CA LEU A 334 -25.60 -29.26 -15.61
C LEU A 334 -26.82 -28.35 -15.38
N PRO A 335 -27.76 -28.65 -14.47
CA PRO A 335 -28.87 -27.76 -14.18
C PRO A 335 -28.44 -26.36 -13.68
N GLU A 336 -27.42 -26.31 -12.86
CA GLU A 336 -26.88 -25.06 -12.31
C GLU A 336 -26.03 -24.29 -13.35
N LEU A 337 -25.29 -25.01 -14.19
CA LEU A 337 -24.50 -24.45 -15.29
C LEU A 337 -25.37 -23.79 -16.37
N MET A 338 -26.56 -24.33 -16.59
CA MET A 338 -27.53 -23.85 -17.61
C MET A 338 -28.57 -22.89 -17.00
N GLY A 339 -28.51 -22.62 -15.70
CA GLY A 339 -29.41 -21.70 -15.01
C GLY A 339 -29.14 -20.24 -15.33
N ASP A 340 -30.17 -19.38 -15.16
CA ASP A 340 -30.10 -17.94 -15.48
C ASP A 340 -29.40 -17.11 -14.40
N ASP A 341 -29.28 -17.62 -13.14
CA ASP A 341 -28.62 -16.89 -12.06
C ASP A 341 -27.09 -16.90 -12.22
N PRO A 342 -26.45 -15.73 -12.48
CA PRO A 342 -25.00 -15.66 -12.68
C PRO A 342 -24.19 -16.14 -11.49
N ASN A 343 -24.69 -15.97 -10.25
CA ASN A 343 -24.00 -16.40 -9.03
C ASN A 343 -24.03 -17.91 -8.86
N VAL A 344 -25.18 -18.54 -9.16
CA VAL A 344 -25.32 -20.00 -9.12
C VAL A 344 -24.44 -20.62 -10.20
N ARG A 345 -24.53 -20.11 -11.43
CA ARG A 345 -23.69 -20.55 -12.54
C ARG A 345 -22.20 -20.42 -12.25
N GLY A 346 -21.76 -19.27 -11.68
CA GLY A 346 -20.37 -19.05 -11.30
C GLY A 346 -19.86 -20.03 -10.23
N ARG A 347 -20.70 -20.41 -9.26
CA ARG A 347 -20.35 -21.44 -8.27
C ARG A 347 -20.25 -22.82 -8.91
N ALA A 348 -21.19 -23.18 -9.76
CA ALA A 348 -21.20 -24.45 -10.47
C ALA A 348 -19.98 -24.61 -11.38
N LEU A 349 -19.60 -23.57 -12.11
CA LEU A 349 -18.38 -23.52 -12.92
C LEU A 349 -17.12 -23.74 -12.08
N ARG A 350 -16.99 -23.06 -10.95
CA ARG A 350 -15.84 -23.27 -10.02
C ARG A 350 -15.82 -24.70 -9.48
N ALA A 351 -16.97 -25.22 -9.07
CA ALA A 351 -17.10 -26.62 -8.62
C ALA A 351 -16.68 -27.60 -9.72
N LEU A 352 -17.09 -27.35 -10.96
CA LEU A 352 -16.72 -28.18 -12.10
C LEU A 352 -15.20 -28.18 -12.34
N LYS A 353 -14.55 -26.99 -12.33
CA LYS A 353 -13.09 -26.88 -12.47
C LYS A 353 -12.36 -27.69 -11.41
N ILE A 354 -12.69 -27.45 -10.14
CA ILE A 354 -12.07 -28.14 -9.00
C ILE A 354 -12.27 -29.65 -9.12
N GLY A 355 -13.50 -30.10 -9.36
CA GLY A 355 -13.84 -31.53 -9.44
C GLY A 355 -13.19 -32.25 -10.61
N LEU A 356 -13.21 -31.68 -11.82
CA LEU A 356 -12.53 -32.27 -12.98
C LEU A 356 -11.01 -32.33 -12.79
N SER A 357 -10.42 -31.27 -12.28
CA SER A 357 -8.98 -31.27 -11.96
C SER A 357 -8.66 -32.37 -10.92
N ALA A 358 -9.46 -32.53 -9.83
CA ALA A 358 -9.29 -33.61 -8.84
C ALA A 358 -9.34 -34.98 -9.45
N ILE A 359 -10.31 -35.21 -10.33
CA ILE A 359 -10.49 -36.48 -11.04
C ILE A 359 -9.28 -36.77 -11.94
N ASP A 360 -8.67 -35.70 -12.52
CA ASP A 360 -7.49 -35.81 -13.38
C ASP A 360 -6.16 -35.91 -12.60
N GLY A 361 -6.21 -35.91 -11.26
CA GLY A 361 -5.03 -35.99 -10.41
C GLY A 361 -4.13 -34.74 -10.46
N LYS A 362 -4.67 -33.59 -10.89
CA LYS A 362 -3.96 -32.32 -10.90
C LYS A 362 -3.99 -31.68 -9.52
N ASP A 363 -2.86 -31.09 -9.11
CA ASP A 363 -2.76 -30.41 -7.81
C ASP A 363 -3.47 -29.05 -7.85
N PHE A 364 -4.38 -28.82 -6.87
CA PHE A 364 -5.15 -27.57 -6.78
C PHE A 364 -4.49 -26.52 -5.90
N THR A 365 -3.42 -26.88 -5.18
CA THR A 365 -2.84 -26.02 -4.14
C THR A 365 -2.04 -24.85 -4.69
N ASN A 366 -1.70 -24.86 -6.00
CA ASN A 366 -0.92 -23.79 -6.63
C ASN A 366 -1.75 -22.72 -7.37
N GLY A 367 -3.06 -22.80 -7.37
CA GLY A 367 -3.95 -21.78 -7.90
C GLY A 367 -4.84 -21.21 -6.78
N GLY A 368 -4.40 -20.13 -6.16
CA GLY A 368 -4.98 -19.48 -5.00
C GLY A 368 -6.48 -19.49 -4.87
N ILE A 369 -7.00 -20.43 -4.07
CA ILE A 369 -8.26 -20.25 -3.36
C ILE A 369 -7.87 -20.09 -1.88
N LYS A 370 -7.83 -18.87 -1.40
CA LYS A 370 -7.94 -18.53 0.02
C LYS A 370 -9.34 -18.03 0.28
#